data_aa00b6a2409b151426e359b6098c3dc3
#
_entry.id   aa00b6a2409b151426e359b6098c3dc3
#
_cell.length_a   1.000
_cell.length_b   1.000
_cell.length_c   1.000
_cell.angle_alpha   90.00
_cell.angle_beta   90.00
_cell.angle_gamma   90.00
#
_symmetry.space_group_name_H-M   'P 1'
#
loop_
_entity.id
_entity.type
_entity.pdbx_description
1 polymer ?
#
loop_
_entity_poly.entity_id
_entity_poly.type
_entity_poly.pdbx_seq_one_letter_code
_entity_poly.pdbx_strand_id
1 'polypeptide(L)'
;MVRLMLMLAALVTAPPPDPASVRVAQPQPYELWDGRVRGTAPAGSTLVVVSHKHRWRVPVGADGRFDRVLAGVPRGDGRVTVGGHEVTPVFGVPSGSILPLPKPHPDIDLNKRLRHLAGMVTPHVSIYSRSWSGRAAAYNAGAEFEAASTLKLPIMLVALSDNRGELERSEYWDPMVRVTRYSDNAAANELLEQTGGSDADGAADMVELMKSLGLTHTYMAGGYLVEGGGGSSLLAVVDQPPTAYKHTTAGDMAALAAMLVDAAAGRGPLLRHGISPHEARELLYLMVHAQDAGLVPAGAHGLPVAHKIGWLDDADNDVAVVFTHHGPLVVAIYSNGIEDLSVETFGEIAVSDLLTADNLG
;
A
#
# COMPACT_ATOMS: atom_id res chain seq x y z
N MET A 1 54.02 -22.23 39.00
CA MET A 1 53.28 -20.94 38.91
C MET A 1 53.42 -20.38 37.51
N VAL A 2 52.47 -20.67 36.65
CA VAL A 2 52.43 -20.17 35.26
C VAL A 2 51.44 -19.00 35.23
N ARG A 3 51.93 -17.80 34.97
CA ARG A 3 51.10 -16.59 34.77
C ARG A 3 50.45 -16.65 33.40
N LEU A 4 49.14 -16.82 33.38
CA LEU A 4 48.29 -16.70 32.19
C LEU A 4 48.12 -15.20 31.90
N MET A 5 48.78 -14.71 30.87
CA MET A 5 48.61 -13.34 30.36
C MET A 5 47.37 -13.30 29.45
N LEU A 6 46.27 -12.80 29.95
CA LEU A 6 45.08 -12.46 29.10
C LEU A 6 45.46 -11.23 28.27
N MET A 7 45.72 -11.43 26.97
CA MET A 7 45.69 -10.33 25.99
C MET A 7 44.26 -9.91 25.75
N LEU A 8 43.87 -8.77 26.30
CA LEU A 8 42.66 -8.07 25.92
C LEU A 8 42.89 -7.43 24.54
N ALA A 9 42.45 -8.10 23.48
CA ALA A 9 42.42 -7.51 22.17
C ALA A 9 41.32 -6.40 22.19
N ALA A 10 41.76 -5.15 22.31
CA ALA A 10 40.86 -4.02 22.08
C ALA A 10 40.37 -4.10 20.64
N LEU A 11 39.07 -4.34 20.47
CA LEU A 11 38.43 -4.17 19.17
C LEU A 11 38.53 -2.68 18.82
N VAL A 12 39.54 -2.35 18.05
CA VAL A 12 39.61 -1.02 17.40
C VAL A 12 38.47 -0.96 16.39
N THR A 13 37.35 -0.42 16.79
CA THR A 13 36.28 -0.12 15.86
C THR A 13 36.76 0.97 14.91
N ALA A 14 36.82 0.67 13.61
CA ALA A 14 37.11 1.68 12.60
C ALA A 14 36.21 2.90 12.81
N PRO A 15 36.73 4.13 12.58
CA PRO A 15 35.93 5.34 12.68
C PRO A 15 34.74 5.22 11.70
N PRO A 16 33.60 5.90 12.01
CA PRO A 16 32.48 5.93 11.08
C PRO A 16 32.94 6.55 9.75
N PRO A 17 32.38 6.08 8.61
CA PRO A 17 32.74 6.65 7.31
C PRO A 17 32.31 8.11 7.24
N ASP A 18 33.03 8.88 6.41
CA ASP A 18 32.63 10.24 6.05
C ASP A 18 31.20 10.16 5.43
N PRO A 19 30.23 10.93 5.94
CA PRO A 19 28.88 10.98 5.38
C PRO A 19 28.87 11.25 3.86
N ALA A 20 29.74 12.08 3.35
CA ALA A 20 29.84 12.39 1.91
C ALA A 20 30.13 11.14 1.04
N SER A 21 30.64 10.07 1.62
CA SER A 21 30.94 8.79 0.95
C SER A 21 29.81 7.76 1.02
N VAL A 22 28.73 8.06 1.73
CA VAL A 22 27.58 7.18 1.90
C VAL A 22 26.48 7.56 0.90
N ARG A 23 25.95 6.59 0.19
CA ARG A 23 24.76 6.75 -0.66
C ARG A 23 23.66 5.83 -0.18
N VAL A 24 22.56 6.40 0.26
CA VAL A 24 21.38 5.66 0.75
C VAL A 24 20.41 5.49 -0.41
N ALA A 25 20.14 4.23 -0.78
CA ALA A 25 19.14 3.89 -1.80
C ALA A 25 17.78 3.53 -1.18
N GLN A 26 17.77 3.19 0.12
CA GLN A 26 16.57 2.95 0.91
C GLN A 26 16.89 3.08 2.41
N PRO A 27 16.01 3.73 3.21
CA PRO A 27 14.81 4.44 2.78
C PRO A 27 15.12 5.72 2.01
N GLN A 28 14.12 6.22 1.28
CA GLN A 28 14.08 7.54 0.70
C GLN A 28 13.00 8.39 1.42
N PRO A 29 12.96 9.71 1.28
CA PRO A 29 11.87 10.52 1.81
C PRO A 29 10.51 10.05 1.26
N TYR A 30 9.46 10.25 2.07
CA TYR A 30 8.08 9.88 1.74
C TYR A 30 7.85 8.38 1.47
N GLU A 31 8.68 7.50 2.05
CA GLU A 31 8.49 6.04 1.92
C GLU A 31 7.89 5.40 3.17
N LEU A 32 7.15 4.31 2.97
CA LEU A 32 7.01 3.30 4.02
C LEU A 32 8.36 2.65 4.30
N TRP A 33 8.70 2.56 5.58
CA TRP A 33 9.96 1.97 6.02
C TRP A 33 9.75 0.78 6.96
N ASP A 34 10.05 -0.40 6.48
CA ASP A 34 10.00 -1.67 7.23
C ASP A 34 11.34 -2.06 7.86
N GLY A 35 12.21 -1.10 8.11
CA GLY A 35 13.55 -1.33 8.65
C GLY A 35 14.61 -1.66 7.61
N ARG A 36 14.28 -1.81 6.34
CA ARG A 36 15.29 -2.06 5.32
C ARG A 36 16.16 -0.83 5.11
N VAL A 37 17.48 -1.02 5.18
CA VAL A 37 18.49 -0.03 4.81
C VAL A 37 19.37 -0.61 3.73
N ARG A 38 19.52 0.10 2.62
CA ARG A 38 20.28 -0.33 1.46
C ARG A 38 21.03 0.83 0.82
N GLY A 39 22.22 0.55 0.31
CA GLY A 39 23.03 1.55 -0.36
C GLY A 39 24.47 1.16 -0.52
N THR A 40 25.34 2.18 -0.68
CA THR A 40 26.79 2.00 -0.79
C THR A 40 27.51 2.92 0.19
N ALA A 41 28.67 2.45 0.69
CA ALA A 41 29.57 3.17 1.57
C ALA A 41 30.99 2.56 1.45
N PRO A 42 32.03 3.15 2.05
CA PRO A 42 33.36 2.57 2.03
C PRO A 42 33.41 1.13 2.51
N ALA A 43 34.03 0.25 1.71
CA ALA A 43 34.14 -1.18 1.99
C ALA A 43 34.71 -1.46 3.39
N GLY A 44 34.11 -2.42 4.09
CA GLY A 44 34.53 -2.85 5.42
C GLY A 44 34.21 -1.85 6.55
N SER A 45 33.57 -0.72 6.24
CA SER A 45 33.11 0.24 7.26
C SER A 45 31.86 -0.28 7.99
N THR A 46 31.49 0.41 9.07
CA THR A 46 30.23 0.15 9.81
C THR A 46 29.42 1.44 9.88
N LEU A 47 28.22 1.40 9.31
CA LEU A 47 27.27 2.52 9.39
C LEU A 47 26.53 2.48 10.72
N VAL A 48 26.16 3.67 11.19
CA VAL A 48 25.20 3.84 12.28
C VAL A 48 23.88 4.28 11.68
N VAL A 49 22.82 3.54 12.02
CA VAL A 49 21.43 3.92 11.69
C VAL A 49 20.73 4.34 12.96
N VAL A 50 20.01 5.45 12.92
CA VAL A 50 19.28 6.02 14.07
C VAL A 50 17.87 6.36 13.65
N SER A 51 16.89 5.93 14.45
CA SER A 51 15.51 6.39 14.36
C SER A 51 14.93 6.51 15.76
N HIS A 52 14.41 7.68 16.13
CA HIS A 52 13.99 8.00 17.50
C HIS A 52 15.14 7.70 18.51
N LYS A 53 14.88 6.87 19.50
CA LYS A 53 15.87 6.41 20.48
C LYS A 53 16.62 5.12 20.08
N HIS A 54 16.25 4.53 18.95
CA HIS A 54 16.86 3.27 18.47
C HIS A 54 18.12 3.55 17.67
N ARG A 55 19.12 2.69 17.85
CA ARG A 55 20.40 2.79 17.18
C ARG A 55 20.88 1.41 16.76
N TRP A 56 21.19 1.24 15.50
CA TRP A 56 21.69 0.00 14.92
C TRP A 56 23.06 0.21 14.29
N ARG A 57 23.83 -0.87 14.19
CA ARG A 57 25.08 -0.93 13.45
C ARG A 57 24.92 -1.82 12.23
N VAL A 58 25.27 -1.31 11.06
CA VAL A 58 25.14 -2.00 9.78
C VAL A 58 26.53 -2.14 9.15
N PRO A 59 27.07 -3.37 9.07
CA PRO A 59 28.35 -3.58 8.41
C PRO A 59 28.19 -3.41 6.89
N VAL A 60 29.19 -2.79 6.27
CA VAL A 60 29.31 -2.64 4.82
C VAL A 60 30.16 -3.78 4.29
N GLY A 61 29.71 -4.43 3.22
CA GLY A 61 30.43 -5.55 2.60
C GLY A 61 31.77 -5.12 1.98
N ALA A 62 32.57 -6.09 1.60
CA ALA A 62 33.84 -5.87 0.92
C ALA A 62 33.65 -5.24 -0.50
N ASP A 63 32.45 -5.36 -1.05
CA ASP A 63 32.02 -4.74 -2.30
C ASP A 63 31.50 -3.29 -2.14
N GLY A 64 31.56 -2.74 -0.92
CA GLY A 64 31.07 -1.42 -0.60
C GLY A 64 29.54 -1.30 -0.51
N ARG A 65 28.80 -2.43 -0.49
CA ARG A 65 27.34 -2.45 -0.41
C ARG A 65 26.85 -2.80 0.98
N PHE A 66 25.70 -2.27 1.34
CA PHE A 66 24.93 -2.71 2.50
C PHE A 66 23.47 -2.94 2.12
N ASP A 67 22.87 -4.00 2.64
CA ASP A 67 21.45 -4.33 2.53
C ASP A 67 21.04 -5.13 3.77
N ARG A 68 20.26 -4.54 4.66
CA ARG A 68 19.84 -5.13 5.93
C ARG A 68 18.43 -4.69 6.30
N VAL A 69 17.69 -5.60 6.91
CA VAL A 69 16.43 -5.28 7.61
C VAL A 69 16.73 -5.18 9.10
N LEU A 70 16.41 -4.04 9.68
CA LEU A 70 16.62 -3.73 11.10
C LEU A 70 15.38 -4.15 11.89
N ALA A 71 15.60 -4.85 12.99
CA ALA A 71 14.52 -5.26 13.88
C ALA A 71 14.09 -4.12 14.82
N GLY A 72 12.80 -4.11 15.21
CA GLY A 72 12.27 -3.18 16.20
C GLY A 72 12.16 -1.74 15.69
N VAL A 73 11.83 -1.56 14.43
CA VAL A 73 11.56 -0.23 13.84
C VAL A 73 10.39 0.43 14.55
N PRO A 74 10.51 1.70 14.94
CA PRO A 74 9.38 2.48 15.46
C PRO A 74 8.28 2.61 14.39
N ARG A 75 7.01 2.42 14.80
CA ARG A 75 5.86 2.58 13.91
C ARG A 75 5.44 4.03 13.84
N GLY A 76 4.85 4.42 12.71
CA GLY A 76 4.31 5.76 12.49
C GLY A 76 5.32 6.74 11.90
N ASP A 77 4.92 8.00 11.85
CA ASP A 77 5.73 9.08 11.28
C ASP A 77 7.07 9.26 12.00
N GLY A 78 8.11 9.50 11.20
CA GLY A 78 9.44 9.65 11.75
C GLY A 78 10.49 10.06 10.75
N ARG A 79 11.74 9.95 11.22
CA ARG A 79 12.95 10.15 10.45
C ARG A 79 13.96 9.05 10.71
N VAL A 80 14.82 8.82 9.76
CA VAL A 80 15.90 7.84 9.84
C VAL A 80 17.21 8.53 9.45
N THR A 81 18.25 8.35 10.24
CA THR A 81 19.61 8.76 9.86
C THR A 81 20.43 7.54 9.52
N VAL A 82 20.98 7.47 8.33
CA VAL A 82 21.81 6.35 7.85
C VAL A 82 23.20 6.89 7.53
N GLY A 83 24.19 6.52 8.34
CA GLY A 83 25.59 6.94 8.13
C GLY A 83 25.76 8.46 8.09
N GLY A 84 24.94 9.22 8.82
CA GLY A 84 24.94 10.69 8.83
C GLY A 84 23.95 11.34 7.87
N HIS A 85 23.37 10.62 6.92
CA HIS A 85 22.31 11.14 6.05
C HIS A 85 20.96 11.03 6.74
N GLU A 86 20.27 12.15 6.91
CA GLU A 86 18.90 12.19 7.39
C GLU A 86 17.93 11.97 6.23
N VAL A 87 16.99 11.03 6.42
CA VAL A 87 15.88 10.73 5.53
C VAL A 87 14.58 11.02 6.27
N THR A 88 13.80 11.97 5.76
CA THR A 88 12.55 12.41 6.36
C THR A 88 11.65 13.07 5.32
N PRO A 89 10.30 12.91 5.39
CA PRO A 89 9.61 12.03 6.31
C PRO A 89 9.67 10.56 5.87
N VAL A 90 9.49 9.65 6.82
CA VAL A 90 9.22 8.23 6.56
C VAL A 90 8.11 7.77 7.49
N PHE A 91 7.39 6.72 7.13
CA PHE A 91 6.42 6.08 8.01
C PHE A 91 6.87 4.66 8.35
N GLY A 92 7.18 4.41 9.61
CA GLY A 92 7.62 3.11 10.10
C GLY A 92 6.49 2.08 10.16
N VAL A 93 6.72 0.92 9.54
CA VAL A 93 5.84 -0.27 9.62
C VAL A 93 6.61 -1.43 10.26
N PRO A 94 5.96 -2.53 10.68
CA PRO A 94 6.65 -3.66 11.27
C PRO A 94 7.85 -4.12 10.45
N SER A 95 8.96 -4.44 11.14
CA SER A 95 10.23 -4.78 10.48
C SER A 95 10.08 -5.96 9.52
N GLY A 96 10.48 -5.77 8.26
CA GLY A 96 10.38 -6.78 7.21
C GLY A 96 8.97 -7.04 6.69
N SER A 97 8.01 -6.16 6.96
CA SER A 97 6.61 -6.36 6.53
C SER A 97 6.33 -6.01 5.07
N ILE A 98 7.26 -5.38 4.36
CA ILE A 98 7.14 -5.13 2.91
C ILE A 98 7.74 -6.32 2.17
N LEU A 99 6.97 -7.38 2.09
CA LEU A 99 7.35 -8.64 1.45
C LEU A 99 6.45 -8.92 0.24
N PRO A 100 7.04 -9.52 -0.79
CA PRO A 100 6.24 -10.00 -1.92
C PRO A 100 5.29 -11.10 -1.48
N LEU A 101 4.06 -11.05 -1.98
CA LEU A 101 3.05 -12.05 -1.66
C LEU A 101 3.25 -13.34 -2.48
N PRO A 102 3.28 -14.53 -1.84
CA PRO A 102 3.27 -15.81 -2.55
C PRO A 102 2.00 -15.98 -3.38
N LYS A 103 1.99 -16.94 -4.30
CA LYS A 103 0.77 -17.27 -5.06
C LYS A 103 -0.38 -17.61 -4.08
N PRO A 104 -1.60 -17.12 -4.36
CA PRO A 104 -2.73 -17.40 -3.49
C PRO A 104 -3.08 -18.89 -3.50
N HIS A 105 -3.43 -19.40 -2.34
CA HIS A 105 -4.06 -20.71 -2.17
C HIS A 105 -5.29 -20.58 -1.25
N PRO A 106 -6.42 -21.22 -1.60
CA PRO A 106 -7.66 -21.07 -0.85
C PRO A 106 -7.54 -21.59 0.58
N ASP A 107 -8.03 -20.79 1.54
CA ASP A 107 -8.30 -21.24 2.90
C ASP A 107 -9.78 -21.56 3.04
N ILE A 108 -10.10 -22.87 3.12
CA ILE A 108 -11.48 -23.36 3.14
C ILE A 108 -12.21 -22.93 4.41
N ASP A 109 -11.52 -22.90 5.54
CA ASP A 109 -12.16 -22.57 6.82
C ASP A 109 -12.39 -21.07 6.97
N LEU A 110 -11.47 -20.23 6.51
CA LEU A 110 -11.71 -18.80 6.40
C LEU A 110 -12.85 -18.49 5.41
N ASN A 111 -12.90 -19.16 4.26
CA ASN A 111 -14.02 -19.00 3.30
C ASN A 111 -15.38 -19.34 3.95
N LYS A 112 -15.45 -20.37 4.78
CA LYS A 112 -16.69 -20.72 5.52
C LYS A 112 -17.05 -19.62 6.53
N ARG A 113 -16.07 -19.09 7.27
CA ARG A 113 -16.30 -18.01 8.24
C ARG A 113 -16.80 -16.76 7.55
N LEU A 114 -16.13 -16.30 6.48
CA LEU A 114 -16.54 -15.12 5.72
C LEU A 114 -17.95 -15.29 5.14
N ARG A 115 -18.29 -16.49 4.64
CA ARG A 115 -19.66 -16.78 4.18
C ARG A 115 -20.69 -16.71 5.31
N HIS A 116 -20.34 -17.21 6.50
CA HIS A 116 -21.21 -17.13 7.66
C HIS A 116 -21.46 -15.69 8.08
N LEU A 117 -20.39 -14.89 8.19
CA LEU A 117 -20.47 -13.46 8.52
C LEU A 117 -21.30 -12.68 7.49
N ALA A 118 -21.07 -12.92 6.20
CA ALA A 118 -21.84 -12.30 5.12
C ALA A 118 -23.34 -12.64 5.19
N GLY A 119 -23.69 -13.86 5.63
CA GLY A 119 -25.07 -14.26 5.84
C GLY A 119 -25.75 -13.64 7.07
N MET A 120 -24.98 -13.02 7.96
CA MET A 120 -25.51 -12.32 9.15
C MET A 120 -25.84 -10.83 8.88
N VAL A 121 -25.31 -10.26 7.79
CA VAL A 121 -25.61 -8.90 7.39
C VAL A 121 -26.67 -8.90 6.29
N THR A 122 -26.32 -8.61 5.09
CA THR A 122 -27.23 -8.76 3.94
C THR A 122 -26.48 -9.48 2.82
N PRO A 123 -27.14 -9.98 1.78
CA PRO A 123 -26.47 -10.72 0.71
C PRO A 123 -25.57 -9.85 -0.18
N HIS A 124 -25.53 -8.51 0.00
CA HIS A 124 -24.83 -7.57 -0.85
C HIS A 124 -23.44 -7.16 -0.32
N VAL A 125 -22.65 -8.11 0.13
CA VAL A 125 -21.24 -7.90 0.48
C VAL A 125 -20.33 -8.80 -0.35
N SER A 126 -19.12 -8.31 -0.57
CA SER A 126 -18.03 -9.05 -1.21
C SER A 126 -16.75 -8.80 -0.44
N ILE A 127 -15.93 -9.82 -0.29
CA ILE A 127 -14.62 -9.71 0.31
C ILE A 127 -13.62 -10.63 -0.38
N TYR A 128 -12.41 -10.15 -0.56
CA TYR A 128 -11.24 -10.96 -0.88
C TYR A 128 -10.08 -10.58 0.04
N SER A 129 -9.34 -11.57 0.50
CA SER A 129 -8.12 -11.36 1.27
C SER A 129 -7.00 -12.31 0.84
N ARG A 130 -5.76 -11.86 1.02
CA ARG A 130 -4.55 -12.65 0.76
C ARG A 130 -3.45 -12.22 1.71
N SER A 131 -2.92 -13.17 2.48
CA SER A 131 -1.89 -12.91 3.45
C SER A 131 -0.47 -13.14 2.94
N TRP A 132 0.51 -12.74 3.73
CA TRP A 132 1.93 -12.96 3.52
C TRP A 132 2.31 -14.44 3.30
N SER A 133 1.55 -15.39 3.83
CA SER A 133 1.76 -16.81 3.63
C SER A 133 1.19 -17.34 2.30
N GLY A 134 0.41 -16.52 1.60
CA GLY A 134 -0.34 -16.90 0.40
C GLY A 134 -1.73 -17.46 0.71
N ARG A 135 -2.14 -17.59 1.98
CA ARG A 135 -3.51 -17.96 2.34
C ARG A 135 -4.48 -16.91 1.79
N ALA A 136 -5.49 -17.35 1.06
CA ALA A 136 -6.48 -16.49 0.47
C ALA A 136 -7.88 -16.92 0.89
N ALA A 137 -8.70 -15.96 1.28
CA ALA A 137 -10.08 -16.19 1.61
C ALA A 137 -10.98 -15.22 0.84
N ALA A 138 -12.15 -15.72 0.44
CA ALA A 138 -13.06 -14.96 -0.40
C ALA A 138 -14.52 -15.31 -0.13
N TYR A 139 -15.37 -14.30 -0.25
CA TYR A 139 -16.80 -14.44 -0.42
C TYR A 139 -17.27 -13.50 -1.51
N ASN A 140 -17.93 -14.02 -2.52
CA ASN A 140 -18.50 -13.27 -3.64
C ASN A 140 -17.51 -12.37 -4.41
N ALA A 141 -16.20 -12.67 -4.36
CA ALA A 141 -15.12 -11.78 -4.77
C ALA A 141 -15.06 -11.49 -6.27
N GLY A 142 -15.79 -12.21 -7.10
CA GLY A 142 -15.93 -11.96 -8.54
C GLY A 142 -17.19 -11.20 -8.92
N ALA A 143 -18.05 -10.83 -7.96
CA ALA A 143 -19.23 -10.03 -8.23
C ALA A 143 -18.82 -8.55 -8.42
N GLU A 144 -19.45 -7.89 -9.39
CA GLU A 144 -19.24 -6.49 -9.67
C GLU A 144 -20.06 -5.62 -8.72
N PHE A 145 -19.39 -4.61 -8.15
CA PHE A 145 -19.96 -3.61 -7.25
C PHE A 145 -19.66 -2.22 -7.77
N GLU A 146 -20.46 -1.26 -7.38
CA GLU A 146 -20.15 0.14 -7.61
C GLU A 146 -18.87 0.49 -6.84
N ALA A 147 -17.88 0.94 -7.58
CA ALA A 147 -16.52 1.06 -7.04
C ALA A 147 -16.32 2.31 -6.18
N ALA A 148 -17.16 3.33 -6.37
CA ALA A 148 -17.02 4.64 -5.74
C ALA A 148 -15.59 5.18 -5.85
N SER A 149 -15.03 5.72 -4.76
CA SER A 149 -13.68 6.30 -4.73
C SER A 149 -12.54 5.28 -4.66
N THR A 150 -12.80 3.97 -4.62
CA THR A 150 -11.70 2.99 -4.65
C THR A 150 -10.96 2.99 -5.99
N LEU A 151 -11.61 3.40 -7.10
CA LEU A 151 -10.94 3.57 -8.40
C LEU A 151 -9.88 4.69 -8.43
N LYS A 152 -9.82 5.52 -7.42
CA LYS A 152 -8.73 6.49 -7.28
C LYS A 152 -7.37 5.81 -7.10
N LEU A 153 -7.34 4.57 -6.58
CA LEU A 153 -6.10 3.80 -6.51
C LEU A 153 -5.51 3.48 -7.90
N PRO A 154 -6.23 2.87 -8.85
CA PRO A 154 -5.68 2.67 -10.19
C PRO A 154 -5.43 3.98 -10.96
N ILE A 155 -6.19 5.07 -10.73
CA ILE A 155 -5.89 6.40 -11.30
C ILE A 155 -4.50 6.88 -10.86
N MET A 156 -4.18 6.78 -9.57
CA MET A 156 -2.85 7.14 -9.05
C MET A 156 -1.75 6.25 -9.65
N LEU A 157 -2.03 4.98 -9.94
CA LEU A 157 -1.06 4.09 -10.60
C LEU A 157 -0.79 4.49 -12.06
N VAL A 158 -1.79 5.04 -12.78
CA VAL A 158 -1.55 5.62 -14.11
C VAL A 158 -0.63 6.83 -13.99
N ALA A 159 -0.89 7.75 -13.07
CA ALA A 159 -0.03 8.91 -12.83
C ALA A 159 1.42 8.49 -12.48
N LEU A 160 1.60 7.46 -11.63
CA LEU A 160 2.92 6.91 -11.37
C LEU A 160 3.58 6.31 -12.61
N SER A 161 2.81 5.61 -13.45
CA SER A 161 3.36 5.01 -14.67
C SER A 161 3.80 6.05 -15.70
N ASP A 162 3.22 7.25 -15.64
CA ASP A 162 3.57 8.38 -16.50
C ASP A 162 4.65 9.28 -15.91
N ASN A 163 4.87 9.25 -14.58
CA ASN A 163 5.90 10.05 -13.90
C ASN A 163 7.31 9.71 -14.43
N ARG A 164 8.14 10.74 -14.66
CA ARG A 164 9.51 10.57 -15.18
C ARG A 164 10.58 11.17 -14.25
N GLY A 165 10.20 11.55 -13.05
CA GLY A 165 11.09 12.22 -12.10
C GLY A 165 10.89 11.75 -10.65
N GLU A 166 11.32 12.57 -9.73
CA GLU A 166 11.02 12.42 -8.31
C GLU A 166 9.55 12.80 -8.09
N LEU A 167 8.74 11.88 -7.60
CA LEU A 167 7.28 12.04 -7.49
C LEU A 167 6.92 13.28 -6.66
N GLU A 168 7.61 13.50 -5.55
CA GLU A 168 7.36 14.63 -4.64
C GLU A 168 7.65 16.01 -5.26
N ARG A 169 8.28 16.04 -6.45
CA ARG A 169 8.55 17.26 -7.24
C ARG A 169 7.75 17.35 -8.52
N SER A 170 6.93 16.32 -8.79
CA SER A 170 6.10 16.26 -9.98
C SER A 170 4.77 17.00 -9.79
N GLU A 171 4.08 17.25 -10.88
CA GLU A 171 2.72 17.79 -10.89
C GLU A 171 1.69 16.81 -10.28
N TYR A 172 2.01 15.52 -10.19
CA TYR A 172 1.15 14.49 -9.62
C TYR A 172 1.12 14.50 -8.09
N TRP A 173 2.13 15.06 -7.42
CA TRP A 173 2.27 14.95 -5.96
C TRP A 173 1.10 15.52 -5.18
N ASP A 174 0.79 16.80 -5.39
CA ASP A 174 -0.27 17.47 -4.65
C ASP A 174 -1.66 16.85 -4.89
N PRO A 175 -2.08 16.56 -6.15
CA PRO A 175 -3.30 15.80 -6.39
C PRO A 175 -3.31 14.44 -5.70
N MET A 176 -2.21 13.67 -5.72
CA MET A 176 -2.14 12.37 -5.06
C MET A 176 -2.27 12.48 -3.54
N VAL A 177 -1.67 13.48 -2.91
CA VAL A 177 -1.84 13.77 -1.47
C VAL A 177 -3.31 14.05 -1.15
N ARG A 178 -3.99 14.88 -1.94
CA ARG A 178 -5.42 15.19 -1.73
C ARG A 178 -6.32 13.98 -1.96
N VAL A 179 -6.04 13.19 -2.99
CA VAL A 179 -6.76 11.95 -3.30
C VAL A 179 -6.64 10.91 -2.20
N THR A 180 -5.43 10.70 -1.69
CA THR A 180 -5.20 9.69 -0.64
C THR A 180 -5.74 10.15 0.70
N ARG A 181 -5.48 11.39 1.08
CA ARG A 181 -5.78 11.92 2.41
C ARG A 181 -7.26 12.25 2.62
N TYR A 182 -7.91 12.82 1.59
CA TYR A 182 -9.27 13.36 1.69
C TYR A 182 -10.25 12.73 0.70
N SER A 183 -9.79 11.78 -0.11
CA SER A 183 -10.61 11.22 -1.19
C SER A 183 -11.14 12.28 -2.17
N ASP A 184 -10.38 13.37 -2.38
CA ASP A 184 -10.77 14.55 -3.17
C ASP A 184 -11.10 14.15 -4.61
N ASN A 185 -12.33 14.48 -5.06
CA ASN A 185 -12.82 14.21 -6.40
C ASN A 185 -12.18 15.12 -7.45
N ALA A 186 -11.99 16.41 -7.13
CA ALA A 186 -11.36 17.36 -8.05
C ALA A 186 -9.89 16.97 -8.31
N ALA A 187 -9.17 16.56 -7.27
CA ALA A 187 -7.80 16.07 -7.42
C ALA A 187 -7.72 14.76 -8.23
N ALA A 188 -8.70 13.88 -8.12
CA ALA A 188 -8.77 12.69 -8.95
C ALA A 188 -9.01 13.02 -10.43
N ASN A 189 -9.88 13.99 -10.72
CA ASN A 189 -10.08 14.49 -12.08
C ASN A 189 -8.83 15.19 -12.61
N GLU A 190 -8.13 15.98 -11.78
CA GLU A 190 -6.85 16.59 -12.13
C GLU A 190 -5.82 15.54 -12.56
N LEU A 191 -5.71 14.40 -11.86
CA LEU A 191 -4.86 13.30 -12.27
C LEU A 191 -5.27 12.69 -13.61
N LEU A 192 -6.59 12.50 -13.84
CA LEU A 192 -7.09 12.00 -15.13
C LEU A 192 -6.76 12.95 -16.28
N GLU A 193 -6.96 14.26 -16.07
CA GLU A 193 -6.64 15.29 -17.06
C GLU A 193 -5.14 15.37 -17.35
N GLN A 194 -4.30 15.29 -16.31
CA GLN A 194 -2.85 15.33 -16.45
C GLN A 194 -2.29 14.12 -17.23
N THR A 195 -2.88 12.94 -17.04
CA THR A 195 -2.42 11.72 -17.71
C THR A 195 -3.00 11.55 -19.11
N GLY A 196 -4.31 11.77 -19.29
CA GLY A 196 -5.02 11.52 -20.56
C GLY A 196 -5.32 12.76 -21.38
N GLY A 197 -5.16 13.97 -20.82
CA GLY A 197 -5.58 15.23 -21.46
C GLY A 197 -7.05 15.57 -21.27
N SER A 198 -7.86 14.63 -20.81
CA SER A 198 -9.25 14.81 -20.37
C SER A 198 -9.63 13.73 -19.37
N ASP A 199 -10.70 13.99 -18.58
CA ASP A 199 -11.25 12.98 -17.65
C ASP A 199 -11.59 11.66 -18.36
N ALA A 200 -12.13 11.72 -19.57
CA ALA A 200 -12.56 10.55 -20.32
C ALA A 200 -11.36 9.74 -20.84
N ASP A 201 -10.36 10.43 -21.37
CA ASP A 201 -9.16 9.76 -21.89
C ASP A 201 -8.32 9.19 -20.73
N GLY A 202 -8.14 9.94 -19.63
CA GLY A 202 -7.46 9.42 -18.44
C GLY A 202 -8.19 8.23 -17.80
N ALA A 203 -9.53 8.22 -17.82
CA ALA A 203 -10.30 7.05 -17.39
C ALA A 203 -10.10 5.86 -18.34
N ALA A 204 -9.98 6.09 -19.66
CA ALA A 204 -9.65 5.06 -20.62
C ALA A 204 -8.24 4.48 -20.39
N ASP A 205 -7.25 5.32 -20.11
CA ASP A 205 -5.89 4.90 -19.78
C ASP A 205 -5.87 4.05 -18.50
N MET A 206 -6.65 4.41 -17.49
CA MET A 206 -6.80 3.61 -16.29
C MET A 206 -7.42 2.24 -16.58
N VAL A 207 -8.47 2.17 -17.41
CA VAL A 207 -9.10 0.91 -17.82
C VAL A 207 -8.12 0.05 -18.61
N GLU A 208 -7.31 0.64 -19.49
CA GLU A 208 -6.27 -0.07 -20.24
C GLU A 208 -5.18 -0.63 -19.31
N LEU A 209 -4.72 0.15 -18.34
CA LEU A 209 -3.80 -0.34 -17.32
C LEU A 209 -4.40 -1.55 -16.59
N MET A 210 -5.64 -1.47 -16.13
CA MET A 210 -6.30 -2.58 -15.41
C MET A 210 -6.39 -3.84 -16.28
N LYS A 211 -6.80 -3.70 -17.54
CA LYS A 211 -6.84 -4.81 -18.51
C LYS A 211 -5.47 -5.43 -18.73
N SER A 212 -4.43 -4.62 -18.90
CA SER A 212 -3.06 -5.08 -19.11
C SER A 212 -2.50 -5.87 -17.93
N LEU A 213 -3.01 -5.59 -16.73
CA LEU A 213 -2.71 -6.31 -15.48
C LEU A 213 -3.58 -7.58 -15.32
N GLY A 214 -4.54 -7.83 -16.21
CA GLY A 214 -5.49 -8.94 -16.12
C GLY A 214 -6.69 -8.69 -15.20
N LEU A 215 -6.93 -7.43 -14.82
CA LEU A 215 -8.01 -6.99 -13.94
C LEU A 215 -9.17 -6.48 -14.80
N THR A 216 -9.92 -7.40 -15.38
CA THR A 216 -10.85 -7.11 -16.46
C THR A 216 -12.27 -6.75 -16.02
N HIS A 217 -12.56 -6.85 -14.72
CA HIS A 217 -13.84 -6.47 -14.13
C HIS A 217 -13.82 -5.08 -13.50
N THR A 218 -12.81 -4.28 -13.82
CA THR A 218 -12.67 -2.91 -13.33
C THR A 218 -12.83 -1.95 -14.48
N TYR A 219 -13.78 -1.04 -14.35
CA TYR A 219 -14.13 -0.08 -15.39
C TYR A 219 -14.51 1.27 -14.82
N MET A 220 -14.17 2.32 -15.55
CA MET A 220 -14.56 3.69 -15.28
C MET A 220 -14.79 4.42 -16.61
N ALA A 221 -15.85 5.23 -16.69
CA ALA A 221 -16.08 6.15 -17.78
C ALA A 221 -16.06 7.59 -17.23
N GLY A 222 -15.10 8.43 -17.65
CA GLY A 222 -14.95 9.84 -17.24
C GLY A 222 -14.62 10.06 -15.76
N GLY A 223 -14.69 11.30 -15.32
CA GLY A 223 -14.24 11.73 -13.99
C GLY A 223 -15.25 11.56 -12.85
N TYR A 224 -14.99 12.24 -11.73
CA TYR A 224 -15.84 12.30 -10.55
C TYR A 224 -16.69 13.59 -10.55
N LEU A 225 -17.87 13.54 -9.94
CA LEU A 225 -18.66 14.74 -9.66
C LEU A 225 -17.93 15.63 -8.64
N VAL A 226 -17.91 16.94 -8.92
CA VAL A 226 -17.35 17.94 -8.01
C VAL A 226 -18.50 18.89 -7.62
N GLU A 227 -18.71 19.09 -6.32
CA GLU A 227 -19.71 20.04 -5.83
C GLU A 227 -19.37 21.47 -6.28
N GLY A 228 -20.36 22.15 -6.87
CA GLY A 228 -20.29 23.58 -7.23
C GLY A 228 -19.66 23.92 -8.56
N GLY A 229 -19.31 23.01 -9.41
CA GLY A 229 -18.81 23.32 -10.76
C GLY A 229 -18.25 22.16 -11.50
N GLY A 230 -18.66 22.00 -12.69
CA GLY A 230 -17.94 21.58 -13.85
C GLY A 230 -16.95 20.44 -13.81
N GLY A 231 -17.07 19.47 -12.93
CA GLY A 231 -16.49 18.17 -13.22
C GLY A 231 -17.31 17.57 -14.36
N SER A 232 -16.68 16.92 -15.34
CA SER A 232 -17.43 16.12 -16.28
C SER A 232 -18.02 14.95 -15.52
N SER A 233 -19.18 15.23 -14.94
CA SER A 233 -20.01 14.14 -14.52
C SER A 233 -20.20 13.29 -15.74
N LEU A 234 -20.16 12.04 -15.56
CA LEU A 234 -20.73 11.06 -16.43
C LEU A 234 -22.17 11.31 -16.63
N LEU A 235 -22.42 12.45 -17.25
CA LEU A 235 -23.69 12.74 -17.73
C LEU A 235 -23.97 11.74 -18.80
N ALA A 236 -24.73 10.79 -18.34
CA ALA A 236 -25.70 10.44 -19.26
C ALA A 236 -25.35 9.37 -20.25
N VAL A 237 -25.21 8.23 -19.74
CA VAL A 237 -25.91 7.16 -20.43
C VAL A 237 -27.09 6.81 -19.55
N VAL A 238 -28.18 7.50 -19.77
CA VAL A 238 -29.39 7.53 -18.94
C VAL A 238 -30.06 6.16 -18.73
N ASP A 239 -29.65 5.16 -19.47
CA ASP A 239 -30.28 3.83 -19.49
C ASP A 239 -29.37 2.70 -19.00
N GLN A 240 -28.21 3.00 -18.37
CA GLN A 240 -27.33 1.96 -17.84
C GLN A 240 -27.42 1.88 -16.31
N PRO A 241 -27.27 0.69 -15.71
CA PRO A 241 -27.23 0.55 -14.26
C PRO A 241 -26.11 1.42 -13.67
N PRO A 242 -26.23 1.93 -12.44
CA PRO A 242 -25.19 2.74 -11.79
C PRO A 242 -23.81 2.09 -11.81
N THR A 243 -23.72 0.77 -11.68
CA THR A 243 -22.49 -0.02 -11.80
C THR A 243 -21.86 0.01 -13.18
N ALA A 244 -22.58 0.43 -14.22
CA ALA A 244 -22.03 0.45 -15.58
C ALA A 244 -20.95 1.53 -15.78
N TYR A 245 -20.90 2.54 -14.94
CA TYR A 245 -19.95 3.66 -15.09
C TYR A 245 -18.65 3.51 -14.32
N LYS A 246 -18.76 3.00 -13.10
CA LYS A 246 -17.64 2.83 -12.18
C LYS A 246 -17.84 1.55 -11.38
N HIS A 247 -17.34 0.45 -11.91
CA HIS A 247 -17.48 -0.83 -11.22
C HIS A 247 -16.13 -1.54 -11.08
N THR A 248 -16.08 -2.40 -10.11
CA THR A 248 -14.94 -3.29 -9.86
C THR A 248 -15.39 -4.51 -9.08
N THR A 249 -14.46 -5.41 -8.79
CA THR A 249 -14.67 -6.56 -7.90
C THR A 249 -13.68 -6.53 -6.75
N ALA A 250 -14.03 -7.15 -5.62
CA ALA A 250 -13.07 -7.33 -4.51
C ALA A 250 -11.83 -8.12 -4.96
N GLY A 251 -12.00 -9.04 -5.90
CA GLY A 251 -10.90 -9.81 -6.49
C GLY A 251 -9.90 -8.93 -7.25
N ASP A 252 -10.40 -8.08 -8.16
CA ASP A 252 -9.54 -7.19 -8.96
C ASP A 252 -8.78 -6.21 -8.06
N MET A 253 -9.47 -5.55 -7.13
CA MET A 253 -8.84 -4.51 -6.31
C MET A 253 -7.88 -5.08 -5.26
N ALA A 254 -8.18 -6.24 -4.71
CA ALA A 254 -7.21 -6.95 -3.85
C ALA A 254 -5.98 -7.42 -4.65
N ALA A 255 -6.17 -7.88 -5.88
CA ALA A 255 -5.05 -8.23 -6.76
C ALA A 255 -4.20 -6.99 -7.09
N LEU A 256 -4.81 -5.83 -7.35
CA LEU A 256 -4.10 -4.57 -7.59
C LEU A 256 -3.29 -4.15 -6.36
N ALA A 257 -3.88 -4.19 -5.17
CA ALA A 257 -3.19 -3.88 -3.92
C ALA A 257 -2.03 -4.86 -3.65
N ALA A 258 -2.20 -6.15 -3.99
CA ALA A 258 -1.13 -7.14 -3.93
C ALA A 258 0.02 -6.83 -4.91
N MET A 259 -0.30 -6.38 -6.14
CA MET A 259 0.70 -5.94 -7.11
C MET A 259 1.44 -4.69 -6.65
N LEU A 260 0.79 -3.77 -5.94
CA LEU A 260 1.43 -2.58 -5.36
C LEU A 260 2.43 -2.97 -4.26
N VAL A 261 2.07 -3.91 -3.38
CA VAL A 261 3.00 -4.47 -2.37
C VAL A 261 4.18 -5.19 -3.04
N ASP A 262 3.90 -6.00 -4.07
CA ASP A 262 4.95 -6.67 -4.83
C ASP A 262 5.91 -5.66 -5.48
N ALA A 263 5.40 -4.55 -6.04
CA ALA A 263 6.22 -3.48 -6.61
C ALA A 263 7.08 -2.78 -5.53
N ALA A 264 6.50 -2.46 -4.38
CA ALA A 264 7.22 -1.90 -3.24
C ALA A 264 8.35 -2.82 -2.74
N ALA A 265 8.18 -4.13 -2.87
CA ALA A 265 9.19 -5.16 -2.59
C ALA A 265 10.16 -5.40 -3.76
N GLY A 266 10.04 -4.69 -4.87
CA GLY A 266 10.95 -4.72 -6.02
C GLY A 266 10.65 -5.79 -7.05
N ARG A 267 9.40 -6.26 -7.17
CA ARG A 267 8.98 -7.23 -8.18
C ARG A 267 7.53 -7.00 -8.66
N GLY A 268 7.07 -7.81 -9.56
CA GLY A 268 5.67 -7.81 -10.02
C GLY A 268 5.43 -7.03 -11.32
N PRO A 269 4.18 -7.03 -11.79
CA PRO A 269 3.85 -6.47 -13.09
C PRO A 269 3.93 -4.95 -13.15
N LEU A 270 3.67 -4.22 -12.06
CA LEU A 270 3.70 -2.76 -12.05
C LEU A 270 5.08 -2.19 -12.41
N LEU A 271 6.18 -2.94 -12.12
CA LEU A 271 7.53 -2.54 -12.56
C LEU A 271 7.65 -2.46 -14.09
N ARG A 272 6.91 -3.30 -14.83
CA ARG A 272 6.90 -3.26 -16.30
C ARG A 272 6.09 -2.11 -16.87
N HIS A 273 5.25 -1.50 -16.05
CA HIS A 273 4.50 -0.28 -16.35
C HIS A 273 5.23 0.99 -15.89
N GLY A 274 6.52 0.90 -15.56
CA GLY A 274 7.36 2.05 -15.20
C GLY A 274 7.32 2.44 -13.73
N ILE A 275 6.43 1.85 -12.92
CA ILE A 275 6.33 2.17 -11.49
C ILE A 275 7.50 1.56 -10.74
N SER A 276 8.38 2.38 -10.21
CA SER A 276 9.55 1.93 -9.44
C SER A 276 9.18 1.41 -8.05
N PRO A 277 10.06 0.62 -7.40
CA PRO A 277 9.83 0.22 -6.01
C PRO A 277 9.75 1.41 -5.03
N HIS A 278 10.43 2.50 -5.35
CA HIS A 278 10.36 3.74 -4.56
C HIS A 278 8.97 4.36 -4.66
N GLU A 279 8.48 4.64 -5.86
CA GLU A 279 7.13 5.20 -6.09
C GLU A 279 6.02 4.33 -5.51
N ALA A 280 6.15 3.01 -5.59
CA ALA A 280 5.19 2.11 -4.94
C ALA A 280 5.19 2.27 -3.41
N ARG A 281 6.35 2.48 -2.77
CA ARG A 281 6.44 2.77 -1.33
C ARG A 281 5.95 4.17 -0.99
N GLU A 282 6.15 5.17 -1.87
CA GLU A 282 5.58 6.51 -1.71
C GLU A 282 4.06 6.48 -1.77
N LEU A 283 3.47 5.76 -2.73
CA LEU A 283 2.01 5.62 -2.78
C LEU A 283 1.47 4.95 -1.51
N LEU A 284 2.09 3.87 -1.05
CA LEU A 284 1.72 3.23 0.21
C LEU A 284 1.90 4.18 1.40
N TYR A 285 2.96 5.01 1.41
CA TYR A 285 3.16 6.06 2.41
C TYR A 285 2.00 7.07 2.39
N LEU A 286 1.56 7.53 1.23
CA LEU A 286 0.41 8.41 1.12
C LEU A 286 -0.87 7.74 1.64
N MET A 287 -1.09 6.47 1.31
CA MET A 287 -2.28 5.71 1.69
C MET A 287 -2.37 5.42 3.20
N VAL A 288 -1.28 5.32 3.95
CA VAL A 288 -1.34 5.18 5.42
C VAL A 288 -1.76 6.46 6.13
N HIS A 289 -1.77 7.60 5.42
CA HIS A 289 -2.20 8.90 5.91
C HIS A 289 -3.64 9.26 5.51
N ALA A 290 -4.41 8.30 4.97
CA ALA A 290 -5.84 8.49 4.74
C ALA A 290 -6.53 8.91 6.04
N GLN A 291 -7.39 9.94 5.96
CA GLN A 291 -8.10 10.46 7.14
C GLN A 291 -9.42 9.75 7.40
N ASP A 292 -9.92 9.04 6.41
CA ASP A 292 -11.16 8.29 6.53
C ASP A 292 -10.96 7.04 7.40
N ALA A 293 -11.96 6.70 8.22
CA ALA A 293 -11.85 5.60 9.16
C ALA A 293 -11.73 4.23 8.46
N GLY A 294 -12.48 4.01 7.37
CA GLY A 294 -12.46 2.76 6.60
C GLY A 294 -12.93 1.51 7.33
N LEU A 295 -13.26 0.47 6.59
CA LEU A 295 -13.71 -0.82 7.11
C LEU A 295 -12.55 -1.66 7.65
N VAL A 296 -11.41 -1.62 6.96
CA VAL A 296 -10.25 -2.45 7.29
C VAL A 296 -9.49 -1.92 8.52
N PRO A 297 -9.25 -0.61 8.68
CA PRO A 297 -8.60 -0.08 9.88
C PRO A 297 -9.29 -0.44 11.20
N ALA A 298 -10.65 -0.50 11.22
CA ALA A 298 -11.41 -0.88 12.40
C ALA A 298 -11.02 -2.27 12.94
N GLY A 299 -10.88 -3.26 12.06
CA GLY A 299 -10.49 -4.62 12.41
C GLY A 299 -8.98 -4.86 12.52
N ALA A 300 -8.16 -3.87 12.18
CA ALA A 300 -6.69 -4.03 12.12
C ALA A 300 -5.99 -3.89 13.50
N HIS A 301 -6.71 -3.61 14.58
CA HIS A 301 -6.20 -3.55 15.95
C HIS A 301 -4.96 -2.66 16.13
N GLY A 302 -4.95 -1.48 15.46
CA GLY A 302 -3.85 -0.52 15.54
C GLY A 302 -2.59 -0.91 14.75
N LEU A 303 -2.67 -1.91 13.88
CA LEU A 303 -1.64 -2.15 12.87
C LEU A 303 -1.68 -1.03 11.81
N PRO A 304 -0.54 -0.68 11.18
CA PRO A 304 -0.54 0.26 10.07
C PRO A 304 -1.34 -0.29 8.89
N VAL A 305 -2.21 0.55 8.33
CA VAL A 305 -3.06 0.21 7.17
C VAL A 305 -2.88 1.26 6.09
N ALA A 306 -2.41 0.85 4.92
CA ALA A 306 -2.48 1.65 3.71
C ALA A 306 -3.77 1.31 2.99
N HIS A 307 -4.70 2.27 2.85
CA HIS A 307 -6.01 1.96 2.28
C HIS A 307 -6.60 3.08 1.42
N LYS A 308 -7.60 2.72 0.62
CA LYS A 308 -8.44 3.66 -0.11
C LYS A 308 -9.89 3.23 0.00
N ILE A 309 -10.67 4.07 0.64
CA ILE A 309 -12.12 3.86 0.76
C ILE A 309 -12.88 4.33 -0.49
N GLY A 310 -14.08 3.80 -0.64
CA GLY A 310 -15.09 4.26 -1.57
C GLY A 310 -16.44 4.29 -0.89
N TRP A 311 -17.05 5.47 -0.81
CA TRP A 311 -18.28 5.68 -0.08
C TRP A 311 -19.37 6.26 -0.99
N LEU A 312 -20.59 5.77 -0.81
CA LEU A 312 -21.85 6.23 -1.41
C LEU A 312 -22.95 6.11 -0.36
N ASP A 313 -24.14 6.65 -0.64
CA ASP A 313 -25.28 6.61 0.29
C ASP A 313 -25.69 5.18 0.68
N ASP A 314 -25.42 4.20 -0.16
CA ASP A 314 -25.79 2.80 0.02
C ASP A 314 -24.62 1.80 -0.15
N ALA A 315 -23.37 2.29 -0.16
CA ALA A 315 -22.19 1.45 -0.34
C ALA A 315 -21.00 1.96 0.47
N ASP A 316 -20.37 1.05 1.22
CA ASP A 316 -19.08 1.24 1.86
C ASP A 316 -18.08 0.22 1.31
N ASN A 317 -17.00 0.74 0.76
CA ASN A 317 -15.96 -0.06 0.15
C ASN A 317 -14.59 0.29 0.75
N ASP A 318 -13.71 -0.69 0.87
CA ASP A 318 -12.34 -0.45 1.31
C ASP A 318 -11.39 -1.42 0.61
N VAL A 319 -10.28 -0.91 0.10
CA VAL A 319 -9.16 -1.69 -0.43
C VAL A 319 -7.90 -1.33 0.33
N ALA A 320 -7.27 -2.32 0.95
CA ALA A 320 -6.25 -2.07 1.95
C ALA A 320 -5.11 -3.08 1.96
N VAL A 321 -3.98 -2.62 2.49
CA VAL A 321 -2.83 -3.43 2.91
C VAL A 321 -2.60 -3.21 4.40
N VAL A 322 -2.75 -4.25 5.21
CA VAL A 322 -2.42 -4.24 6.63
C VAL A 322 -1.00 -4.76 6.80
N PHE A 323 -0.13 -3.99 7.46
CA PHE A 323 1.26 -4.38 7.71
C PHE A 323 1.38 -5.09 9.05
N THR A 324 1.50 -6.42 9.02
CA THR A 324 1.66 -7.26 10.22
C THR A 324 3.14 -7.56 10.52
N HIS A 325 3.43 -8.17 11.67
CA HIS A 325 4.79 -8.62 12.00
C HIS A 325 5.30 -9.77 11.13
N HIS A 326 4.40 -10.46 10.45
CA HIS A 326 4.73 -11.60 9.59
C HIS A 326 4.84 -11.19 8.12
N GLY A 327 4.26 -10.07 7.74
CA GLY A 327 4.20 -9.56 6.38
C GLY A 327 2.85 -8.92 6.06
N PRO A 328 2.57 -8.59 4.79
CA PRO A 328 1.36 -7.87 4.43
C PRO A 328 0.15 -8.80 4.38
N LEU A 329 -1.02 -8.27 4.80
CA LEU A 329 -2.34 -8.81 4.53
C LEU A 329 -3.07 -7.83 3.62
N VAL A 330 -3.44 -8.28 2.43
CA VAL A 330 -4.26 -7.52 1.50
C VAL A 330 -5.72 -7.89 1.70
N VAL A 331 -6.59 -6.87 1.77
CA VAL A 331 -8.04 -7.03 1.91
C VAL A 331 -8.76 -6.06 1.00
N ALA A 332 -9.81 -6.51 0.33
CA ALA A 332 -10.78 -5.65 -0.34
C ALA A 332 -12.19 -6.05 0.07
N ILE A 333 -12.99 -5.08 0.50
CA ILE A 333 -14.38 -5.25 0.93
C ILE A 333 -15.24 -4.32 0.09
N TYR A 334 -16.36 -4.85 -0.39
CA TYR A 334 -17.36 -4.11 -1.16
C TYR A 334 -18.75 -4.41 -0.62
N SER A 335 -19.60 -3.40 -0.62
CA SER A 335 -21.00 -3.53 -0.22
C SER A 335 -21.93 -2.74 -1.14
N ASN A 336 -23.21 -3.10 -1.13
CA ASN A 336 -24.27 -2.36 -1.82
C ASN A 336 -25.61 -2.61 -1.14
N GLY A 337 -26.39 -1.55 -0.92
CA GLY A 337 -27.73 -1.63 -0.35
C GLY A 337 -27.77 -2.00 1.14
N ILE A 338 -26.74 -1.65 1.89
CA ILE A 338 -26.58 -2.00 3.30
C ILE A 338 -26.47 -0.73 4.15
N GLU A 339 -27.12 -0.75 5.32
CA GLU A 339 -26.94 0.28 6.33
C GLU A 339 -25.52 0.23 6.93
N ASP A 340 -24.89 1.39 7.06
CA ASP A 340 -23.49 1.61 7.45
C ASP A 340 -23.00 0.73 8.61
N LEU A 341 -23.73 0.71 9.72
CA LEU A 341 -23.34 -0.03 10.94
C LEU A 341 -23.16 -1.54 10.73
N SER A 342 -23.91 -2.16 9.81
CA SER A 342 -23.79 -3.59 9.56
C SER A 342 -22.56 -3.92 8.71
N VAL A 343 -22.17 -3.03 7.81
CA VAL A 343 -20.96 -3.17 6.98
C VAL A 343 -19.71 -2.91 7.81
N GLU A 344 -19.72 -1.87 8.64
CA GLU A 344 -18.61 -1.59 9.58
C GLU A 344 -18.35 -2.79 10.49
N THR A 345 -19.41 -3.35 11.10
CA THR A 345 -19.29 -4.54 11.95
C THR A 345 -18.79 -5.76 11.16
N PHE A 346 -19.27 -5.95 9.92
CA PHE A 346 -18.77 -7.02 9.04
C PHE A 346 -17.29 -6.84 8.76
N GLY A 347 -16.85 -5.63 8.39
CA GLY A 347 -15.44 -5.31 8.11
C GLY A 347 -14.54 -5.55 9.33
N GLU A 348 -14.94 -5.05 10.51
CA GLU A 348 -14.20 -5.24 11.75
C GLU A 348 -14.01 -6.71 12.10
N ILE A 349 -15.08 -7.50 12.11
CA ILE A 349 -15.01 -8.93 12.45
C ILE A 349 -14.24 -9.71 11.41
N ALA A 350 -14.49 -9.47 10.11
CA ALA A 350 -13.81 -10.18 9.04
C ALA A 350 -12.29 -9.96 9.06
N VAL A 351 -11.84 -8.72 9.22
CA VAL A 351 -10.41 -8.40 9.28
C VAL A 351 -9.77 -8.97 10.55
N SER A 352 -10.44 -8.88 11.69
CA SER A 352 -9.99 -9.49 12.95
C SER A 352 -9.83 -11.02 12.83
N ASP A 353 -10.78 -11.70 12.20
CA ASP A 353 -10.71 -13.15 11.94
C ASP A 353 -9.54 -13.52 11.01
N LEU A 354 -9.32 -12.72 9.96
CA LEU A 354 -8.20 -12.90 9.03
C LEU A 354 -6.85 -12.76 9.74
N LEU A 355 -6.69 -11.71 10.56
CA LEU A 355 -5.47 -11.48 11.33
C LEU A 355 -5.23 -12.58 12.37
N THR A 356 -6.28 -13.05 13.04
CA THR A 356 -6.21 -14.15 14.02
C THR A 356 -5.77 -15.44 13.36
N ALA A 357 -6.32 -15.76 12.20
CA ALA A 357 -5.96 -16.94 11.44
C ALA A 357 -4.50 -16.90 10.96
N ASP A 358 -3.99 -15.73 10.59
CA ASP A 358 -2.62 -15.54 10.12
C ASP A 358 -1.58 -15.66 11.26
N ASN A 359 -1.97 -15.36 12.49
CA ASN A 359 -1.13 -15.51 13.67
C ASN A 359 -1.09 -16.94 14.21
N LEU A 360 -1.99 -17.82 13.76
CA LEU A 360 -2.12 -19.22 14.17
C LEU A 360 -1.43 -20.20 13.21
N GLY A 361 -0.86 -19.71 12.11
CA GLY A 361 -0.22 -20.50 11.05
C GLY A 361 1.32 -20.52 11.06
#